data_f5ddc9598150631ce4cf865deebfe1dd
#
_entry.id   f5ddc9598150631ce4cf865deebfe1dd
#
_cell.length_a   1.000
_cell.length_b   1.000
_cell.length_c   1.000
_cell.angle_alpha   90.00
_cell.angle_beta   90.00
_cell.angle_gamma   90.00
#
_symmetry.space_group_name_H-M   'P 1'
#
loop_
_entity.id
_entity.type
_entity.pdbx_description
1 polymer ?
#
loop_
_entity_poly.entity_id
_entity_poly.type
_entity_poly.pdbx_seq_one_letter_code
_entity_poly.pdbx_strand_id
1 'polypeptide(L)'
;MKGIVLYISLLLLVVGCGRDNDIERTHSCSVAHLWSYVGRSTVIIPDDIYVEGYVVANDKLGELNKCVVVADSSGGVAVNIDADDVESILPLYSRVRVHCSGLWIANNGTKLLLGTKPTGEYLVDRVPSALILNYIHLQPSDNSSQIVNQRTIATLQDKDMLTMVSIDGLSLVEEEHGALWADIDPNTGRTIDTQRHFTDGCDTLVVVVAASCHYAKESIPNKSIRLSGIVDRYAGNSVLRVINHGISTN
;
A
#
# COMPACT_ATOMS: atom_id res chain seq x y z
N MET A 1 40.15 81.82 15.75
CA MET A 1 40.73 80.72 14.99
C MET A 1 39.85 79.50 15.28
N LYS A 2 39.05 79.12 14.32
CA LYS A 2 38.00 78.09 14.45
C LYS A 2 38.57 76.75 14.04
N GLY A 3 38.61 75.76 14.95
CA GLY A 3 39.01 74.43 14.70
C GLY A 3 37.80 73.62 14.15
N ILE A 4 37.92 73.04 12.95
CA ILE A 4 36.96 72.17 12.29
C ILE A 4 37.23 70.71 12.78
N VAL A 5 36.31 70.19 13.54
CA VAL A 5 36.34 68.75 13.91
C VAL A 5 35.68 67.96 12.79
N LEU A 6 36.47 67.13 12.10
CA LEU A 6 36.01 66.24 11.03
C LEU A 6 35.51 64.93 11.63
N TYR A 7 34.18 64.68 11.59
CA TYR A 7 33.58 63.40 11.97
C TYR A 7 33.67 62.44 10.77
N ILE A 8 34.54 61.45 10.88
CA ILE A 8 34.58 60.34 9.93
C ILE A 8 33.56 59.30 10.44
N SER A 9 32.42 59.24 9.74
CA SER A 9 31.41 58.21 9.96
C SER A 9 31.86 56.93 9.25
N LEU A 10 32.29 55.94 10.02
CA LEU A 10 32.64 54.60 9.55
C LEU A 10 31.36 53.81 9.28
N LEU A 11 30.94 53.73 8.03
CA LEU A 11 29.78 52.92 7.61
C LEU A 11 30.20 51.46 7.53
N LEU A 12 29.87 50.67 8.56
CA LEU A 12 29.99 49.22 8.56
C LEU A 12 28.92 48.62 7.65
N LEU A 13 29.32 48.27 6.44
CA LEU A 13 28.54 47.39 5.56
C LEU A 13 28.56 45.97 6.17
N VAL A 14 27.50 45.63 6.87
CA VAL A 14 27.22 44.24 7.22
C VAL A 14 26.75 43.56 5.92
N VAL A 15 27.67 42.90 5.24
CA VAL A 15 27.33 41.93 4.18
C VAL A 15 26.74 40.74 4.91
N GLY A 16 25.43 40.72 5.04
CA GLY A 16 24.69 39.53 5.44
C GLY A 16 24.87 38.51 4.35
N CYS A 17 25.75 37.51 4.56
CA CYS A 17 25.65 36.26 3.84
C CYS A 17 24.27 35.69 4.19
N GLY A 18 23.30 35.92 3.30
CA GLY A 18 22.13 35.08 3.23
C GLY A 18 22.63 33.68 2.91
N ARG A 19 22.73 32.82 3.93
CA ARG A 19 22.62 31.40 3.68
C ARG A 19 21.23 31.23 3.10
N ASP A 20 21.14 31.08 1.79
CA ASP A 20 20.03 30.39 1.17
C ASP A 20 20.01 29.01 1.86
N ASN A 21 19.18 28.87 2.89
CA ASN A 21 18.73 27.57 3.29
C ASN A 21 17.93 27.08 2.05
N ASP A 22 18.60 26.40 1.16
CA ASP A 22 17.95 25.44 0.28
C ASP A 22 17.30 24.42 1.21
N ILE A 23 16.12 24.77 1.70
CA ILE A 23 15.19 23.80 2.25
C ILE A 23 14.86 22.95 1.03
N GLU A 24 15.55 21.83 0.90
CA GLU A 24 15.18 20.77 -0.05
C GLU A 24 13.69 20.55 0.17
N ARG A 25 12.88 21.07 -0.76
CA ARG A 25 11.43 21.02 -0.63
C ARG A 25 11.00 19.65 -1.10
N THR A 26 10.90 18.73 -0.15
CA THR A 26 10.25 17.44 -0.41
C THR A 26 8.86 17.70 -1.01
N HIS A 27 8.64 17.18 -2.22
CA HIS A 27 7.41 17.44 -2.97
C HIS A 27 6.42 16.30 -2.81
N SER A 28 5.15 16.64 -2.56
CA SER A 28 4.07 15.66 -2.59
C SER A 28 3.80 15.20 -4.02
N CYS A 29 3.66 13.89 -4.21
CA CYS A 29 3.19 13.32 -5.47
C CYS A 29 2.10 12.27 -5.22
N SER A 30 1.35 11.92 -6.27
CA SER A 30 0.37 10.84 -6.21
C SER A 30 1.03 9.47 -6.45
N VAL A 31 0.36 8.39 -6.03
CA VAL A 31 0.79 7.03 -6.38
C VAL A 31 0.87 6.85 -7.89
N ALA A 32 -0.07 7.42 -8.65
CA ALA A 32 -0.03 7.36 -10.12
C ALA A 32 1.23 8.00 -10.70
N HIS A 33 1.79 9.04 -10.06
CA HIS A 33 3.05 9.66 -10.50
C HIS A 33 4.23 8.69 -10.43
N LEU A 34 4.24 7.77 -9.48
CA LEU A 34 5.32 6.79 -9.33
C LEU A 34 5.48 5.89 -10.57
N TRP A 35 4.43 5.72 -11.38
CA TRP A 35 4.52 5.01 -12.66
C TRP A 35 5.48 5.67 -13.66
N SER A 36 5.75 6.97 -13.53
CA SER A 36 6.70 7.67 -14.38
C SER A 36 8.16 7.22 -14.21
N TYR A 37 8.48 6.63 -13.06
CA TYR A 37 9.82 6.10 -12.78
C TYR A 37 10.04 4.69 -13.30
N VAL A 38 8.98 3.90 -13.44
CA VAL A 38 9.12 2.48 -13.80
C VAL A 38 9.13 2.31 -15.32
N GLY A 39 10.15 1.57 -15.77
CA GLY A 39 10.28 1.08 -17.13
C GLY A 39 10.33 -0.45 -17.13
N ARG A 40 11.29 -1.01 -17.89
CA ARG A 40 11.55 -2.46 -17.93
C ARG A 40 12.46 -2.96 -16.80
N SER A 41 13.05 -2.06 -16.04
CA SER A 41 14.00 -2.39 -14.98
C SER A 41 13.61 -1.69 -13.67
N THR A 42 14.06 -2.27 -12.56
CA THR A 42 14.00 -1.63 -11.25
C THR A 42 14.96 -0.45 -11.20
N VAL A 43 14.51 0.66 -10.66
CA VAL A 43 15.29 1.90 -10.56
C VAL A 43 15.20 2.51 -9.17
N ILE A 44 16.21 3.30 -8.79
CA ILE A 44 16.15 4.13 -7.59
C ILE A 44 15.34 5.40 -7.90
N ILE A 45 14.56 5.87 -6.94
CA ILE A 45 13.88 7.17 -7.02
C ILE A 45 14.87 8.23 -6.56
N PRO A 46 15.34 9.11 -7.47
CA PRO A 46 16.35 10.10 -7.14
C PRO A 46 15.76 11.37 -6.53
N ASP A 47 14.48 11.65 -6.83
CA ASP A 47 13.83 12.90 -6.49
C ASP A 47 13.37 12.89 -5.03
N ASP A 48 13.46 14.05 -4.37
CA ASP A 48 12.98 14.23 -3.02
C ASP A 48 11.45 14.39 -3.01
N ILE A 49 10.76 13.25 -3.12
CA ILE A 49 9.31 13.15 -3.20
C ILE A 49 8.74 12.25 -2.10
N TYR A 50 7.48 12.51 -1.76
CA TYR A 50 6.71 11.63 -0.90
C TYR A 50 5.29 11.42 -1.44
N VAL A 51 4.71 10.27 -1.10
CA VAL A 51 3.30 9.94 -1.31
C VAL A 51 2.57 10.04 0.02
N GLU A 52 1.40 10.69 0.04
CA GLU A 52 0.47 10.59 1.15
C GLU A 52 -0.69 9.67 0.78
N GLY A 53 -1.02 8.77 1.67
CA GLY A 53 -2.08 7.80 1.45
C GLY A 53 -2.49 7.13 2.75
N TYR A 54 -3.19 6.03 2.62
CA TYR A 54 -3.65 5.23 3.74
C TYR A 54 -3.13 3.81 3.64
N VAL A 55 -2.87 3.20 4.79
CA VAL A 55 -2.58 1.78 4.87
C VAL A 55 -3.87 1.01 4.55
N VAL A 56 -3.92 0.37 3.39
CA VAL A 56 -5.09 -0.39 2.94
C VAL A 56 -4.93 -1.89 3.10
N ALA A 57 -3.69 -2.37 3.30
CA ALA A 57 -3.42 -3.77 3.60
C ALA A 57 -2.09 -3.92 4.33
N ASN A 58 -2.03 -4.86 5.26
CA ASN A 58 -0.84 -5.28 6.00
C ASN A 58 -1.00 -6.74 6.46
N ASP A 59 -0.28 -7.17 7.49
CA ASP A 59 -0.28 -8.53 7.99
C ASP A 59 -1.38 -8.84 9.04
N LYS A 60 -2.25 -7.90 9.34
CA LYS A 60 -3.27 -8.01 10.40
C LYS A 60 -4.08 -9.30 10.34
N LEU A 61 -4.49 -9.72 9.16
CA LEU A 61 -5.26 -10.94 8.95
C LEU A 61 -4.42 -12.09 8.39
N GLY A 62 -3.10 -11.89 8.21
CA GLY A 62 -2.21 -12.90 7.65
C GLY A 62 -2.27 -13.04 6.13
N GLU A 63 -2.98 -12.15 5.42
CA GLU A 63 -3.07 -12.16 3.96
C GLU A 63 -1.82 -11.65 3.26
N LEU A 64 -1.13 -10.73 3.90
CA LEU A 64 0.15 -10.21 3.44
C LEU A 64 1.23 -10.54 4.47
N ASN A 65 2.43 -10.83 3.97
CA ASN A 65 3.59 -11.05 4.81
C ASN A 65 4.71 -10.09 4.40
N LYS A 66 5.26 -9.38 5.38
CA LYS A 66 6.41 -8.48 5.18
C LYS A 66 6.17 -7.43 4.09
N CYS A 67 4.96 -6.92 4.04
CA CYS A 67 4.52 -5.94 3.06
C CYS A 67 3.42 -5.07 3.65
N VAL A 68 3.43 -3.79 3.33
CA VAL A 68 2.32 -2.87 3.58
C VAL A 68 1.89 -2.28 2.24
N VAL A 69 0.58 -2.14 2.06
CA VAL A 69 0.02 -1.48 0.88
C VAL A 69 -0.49 -0.11 1.28
N VAL A 70 -0.01 0.91 0.60
CA VAL A 70 -0.43 2.30 0.76
C VAL A 70 -1.15 2.74 -0.50
N ALA A 71 -2.33 3.32 -0.34
CA ALA A 71 -3.13 3.81 -1.45
C ALA A 71 -3.59 5.26 -1.24
N ASP A 72 -3.68 5.99 -2.33
CA ASP A 72 -4.35 7.27 -2.44
C ASP A 72 -5.53 7.19 -3.45
N SER A 73 -6.11 8.31 -3.82
CA SER A 73 -7.21 8.35 -4.80
C SER A 73 -6.79 7.96 -6.23
N SER A 74 -5.49 7.86 -6.50
CA SER A 74 -4.93 7.59 -7.83
C SER A 74 -4.48 6.14 -8.03
N GLY A 75 -4.36 5.36 -6.96
CA GLY A 75 -3.93 3.96 -6.99
C GLY A 75 -3.26 3.50 -5.71
N GLY A 76 -2.67 2.31 -5.74
CA GLY A 76 -1.95 1.73 -4.62
C GLY A 76 -0.52 1.33 -4.97
N VAL A 77 0.34 1.29 -3.95
CA VAL A 77 1.73 0.83 -4.03
C VAL A 77 2.04 -0.09 -2.86
N ALA A 78 2.71 -1.20 -3.14
CA ALA A 78 3.16 -2.13 -2.12
C ALA A 78 4.59 -1.76 -1.69
N VAL A 79 4.80 -1.60 -0.39
CA VAL A 79 6.12 -1.36 0.20
C VAL A 79 6.58 -2.64 0.89
N ASN A 80 7.65 -3.23 0.39
CA ASN A 80 8.25 -4.41 1.00
C ASN A 80 9.03 -4.01 2.24
N ILE A 81 8.71 -4.60 3.39
CA ILE A 81 9.34 -4.26 4.68
C ILE A 81 9.72 -5.55 5.42
N ASP A 82 10.77 -5.49 6.20
CA ASP A 82 11.25 -6.63 6.99
C ASP A 82 10.83 -6.48 8.46
N ALA A 83 9.54 -6.63 8.70
CA ALA A 83 8.94 -6.66 10.03
C ALA A 83 7.94 -7.82 10.13
N ASP A 84 7.78 -8.37 11.32
CA ASP A 84 6.90 -9.52 11.59
C ASP A 84 5.52 -9.11 12.16
N ASP A 85 5.37 -7.88 12.62
CA ASP A 85 4.12 -7.32 13.16
C ASP A 85 3.94 -5.91 12.57
N VAL A 86 3.57 -5.88 11.31
CA VAL A 86 3.41 -4.64 10.55
C VAL A 86 2.21 -3.85 11.08
N GLU A 87 1.14 -4.55 11.49
CA GLU A 87 -0.08 -3.91 12.04
C GLU A 87 0.23 -3.05 13.26
N SER A 88 1.16 -3.45 14.12
CA SER A 88 1.51 -2.63 15.31
C SER A 88 2.29 -1.36 14.96
N ILE A 89 3.02 -1.36 13.83
CA ILE A 89 3.84 -0.22 13.39
C ILE A 89 3.03 0.69 12.46
N LEU A 90 2.30 0.09 11.53
CA LEU A 90 1.53 0.75 10.48
C LEU A 90 0.09 0.19 10.47
N PRO A 91 -0.76 0.62 11.41
CA PRO A 91 -2.10 0.08 11.56
C PRO A 91 -2.95 0.25 10.30
N LEU A 92 -3.81 -0.74 10.04
CA LEU A 92 -4.77 -0.68 8.94
C LEU A 92 -5.63 0.59 9.03
N TYR A 93 -5.82 1.25 7.90
CA TYR A 93 -6.54 2.52 7.74
C TYR A 93 -5.85 3.77 8.33
N SER A 94 -4.64 3.65 8.86
CA SER A 94 -3.88 4.82 9.26
C SER A 94 -3.45 5.64 8.04
N ARG A 95 -3.45 6.97 8.17
CA ARG A 95 -2.86 7.87 7.18
C ARG A 95 -1.35 7.87 7.34
N VAL A 96 -0.65 7.76 6.23
CA VAL A 96 0.81 7.72 6.20
C VAL A 96 1.38 8.63 5.14
N ARG A 97 2.62 9.06 5.37
CA ARG A 97 3.48 9.66 4.37
C ARG A 97 4.64 8.71 4.10
N VAL A 98 4.83 8.35 2.83
CA VAL A 98 5.92 7.49 2.37
C VAL A 98 6.94 8.37 1.66
N HIS A 99 8.11 8.56 2.24
CA HIS A 99 9.25 9.20 1.58
C HIS A 99 9.86 8.23 0.59
N CYS A 100 9.80 8.57 -0.68
CA CYS A 100 10.21 7.69 -1.77
C CYS A 100 11.68 7.86 -2.17
N SER A 101 12.29 9.01 -1.82
CA SER A 101 13.70 9.29 -2.12
C SER A 101 14.62 8.20 -1.61
N GLY A 102 15.49 7.69 -2.47
CA GLY A 102 16.43 6.61 -2.15
C GLY A 102 15.83 5.21 -2.10
N LEU A 103 14.51 5.06 -2.13
CA LEU A 103 13.87 3.77 -2.34
C LEU A 103 14.01 3.32 -3.80
N TRP A 104 14.02 2.02 -3.99
CA TRP A 104 13.95 1.40 -5.30
C TRP A 104 12.52 1.07 -5.64
N ILE A 105 12.15 1.31 -6.89
CA ILE A 105 10.82 1.05 -7.41
C ILE A 105 10.87 0.07 -8.57
N ALA A 106 9.93 -0.85 -8.60
CA ALA A 106 9.76 -1.82 -9.66
C ALA A 106 8.29 -1.97 -10.04
N ASN A 107 8.07 -2.45 -11.25
CA ASN A 107 6.78 -2.88 -11.73
C ASN A 107 6.74 -4.41 -11.85
N ASN A 108 5.83 -5.03 -11.12
CA ASN A 108 5.54 -6.47 -11.22
C ASN A 108 4.33 -6.70 -12.17
N GLY A 109 4.46 -6.27 -13.43
CA GLY A 109 3.39 -6.36 -14.43
C GLY A 109 2.30 -5.29 -14.27
N THR A 110 1.61 -5.25 -13.15
CA THR A 110 0.51 -4.30 -12.89
C THR A 110 0.58 -3.63 -11.52
N LYS A 111 1.57 -3.99 -10.72
CA LYS A 111 1.73 -3.50 -9.34
C LYS A 111 3.03 -2.74 -9.20
N LEU A 112 2.98 -1.60 -8.52
CA LEU A 112 4.16 -0.90 -8.08
C LEU A 112 4.66 -1.49 -6.77
N LEU A 113 5.96 -1.76 -6.72
CA LEU A 113 6.67 -2.25 -5.55
C LEU A 113 7.74 -1.23 -5.15
N LEU A 114 7.75 -0.83 -3.89
CA LEU A 114 8.82 -0.04 -3.28
C LEU A 114 9.61 -0.90 -2.30
N GLY A 115 10.90 -0.64 -2.21
CA GLY A 115 11.77 -1.33 -1.27
C GLY A 115 13.19 -0.80 -1.33
N THR A 116 14.14 -1.58 -0.90
CA THR A 116 15.56 -1.26 -1.01
C THR A 116 16.17 -1.86 -2.27
N LYS A 117 17.44 -1.55 -2.52
CA LYS A 117 18.21 -2.05 -3.66
C LYS A 117 18.13 -3.59 -3.73
N PRO A 118 17.70 -4.16 -4.88
CA PRO A 118 17.66 -5.60 -5.04
C PRO A 118 19.08 -6.21 -4.95
N THR A 119 19.23 -7.24 -4.15
CA THR A 119 20.50 -7.98 -3.96
C THR A 119 20.44 -9.41 -4.46
N GLY A 120 19.26 -9.89 -4.87
CA GLY A 120 19.02 -11.25 -5.31
C GLY A 120 17.99 -11.33 -6.44
N GLU A 121 17.08 -12.31 -6.33
CA GLU A 121 16.09 -12.62 -7.35
C GLU A 121 14.83 -11.72 -7.27
N TYR A 122 14.68 -10.95 -6.20
CA TYR A 122 13.52 -10.07 -6.00
C TYR A 122 13.67 -8.77 -6.79
N LEU A 123 12.55 -8.24 -7.23
CA LEU A 123 12.52 -6.95 -7.94
C LEU A 123 12.98 -5.79 -7.06
N VAL A 124 12.62 -5.83 -5.79
CA VAL A 124 13.12 -4.93 -4.73
C VAL A 124 13.29 -5.74 -3.46
N ASP A 125 14.31 -5.42 -2.67
CA ASP A 125 14.48 -6.03 -1.35
C ASP A 125 13.63 -5.29 -0.31
N ARG A 126 13.49 -5.88 0.88
CA ARG A 126 12.69 -5.31 1.97
C ARG A 126 13.42 -4.14 2.63
N VAL A 127 12.66 -3.13 3.02
CA VAL A 127 13.15 -2.08 3.91
C VAL A 127 13.40 -2.71 5.29
N PRO A 128 14.63 -2.65 5.83
CA PRO A 128 14.92 -3.18 7.16
C PRO A 128 14.02 -2.58 8.24
N SER A 129 13.63 -3.37 9.23
CA SER A 129 12.72 -2.91 10.31
C SER A 129 13.19 -1.62 11.00
N ALA A 130 14.49 -1.49 11.25
CA ALA A 130 15.06 -0.28 11.85
C ALA A 130 14.93 1.00 11.00
N LEU A 131 14.68 0.86 9.70
CA LEU A 131 14.58 1.98 8.76
C LEU A 131 13.13 2.29 8.33
N ILE A 132 12.15 1.50 8.74
CA ILE A 132 10.74 1.69 8.32
C ILE A 132 10.29 3.11 8.65
N LEU A 133 10.52 3.58 9.87
CA LEU A 133 10.11 4.91 10.32
C LEU A 133 10.94 6.06 9.73
N ASN A 134 12.02 5.78 8.99
CA ASN A 134 12.72 6.79 8.20
C ASN A 134 12.00 7.05 6.87
N TYR A 135 11.27 6.06 6.36
CA TYR A 135 10.56 6.17 5.09
C TYR A 135 9.05 6.32 5.25
N ILE A 136 8.44 5.73 6.28
CA ILE A 136 6.98 5.72 6.44
C ILE A 136 6.61 6.37 7.77
N HIS A 137 5.95 7.52 7.68
CA HIS A 137 5.55 8.30 8.85
C HIS A 137 4.04 8.30 9.01
N LEU A 138 3.56 7.91 10.20
CA LEU A 138 2.15 8.06 10.56
C LEU A 138 1.77 9.56 10.58
N GLN A 139 0.61 9.86 10.02
CA GLN A 139 0.05 11.21 9.97
C GLN A 139 -1.23 11.27 10.79
N PRO A 140 -1.61 12.43 11.34
CA PRO A 140 -2.94 12.61 11.93
C PRO A 140 -4.01 12.21 10.90
N SER A 141 -4.96 11.36 11.33
CA SER A 141 -6.03 10.88 10.46
C SER A 141 -7.30 11.67 10.73
N ASP A 142 -7.92 12.18 9.68
CA ASP A 142 -9.14 12.97 9.75
C ASP A 142 -10.36 12.26 9.13
N ASN A 143 -10.21 11.23 8.29
CA ASN A 143 -11.35 10.53 7.70
C ASN A 143 -10.96 9.18 7.05
N SER A 144 -11.02 8.10 7.81
CA SER A 144 -10.77 6.75 7.29
C SER A 144 -11.88 6.21 6.37
N SER A 145 -13.08 6.81 6.40
CA SER A 145 -14.24 6.33 5.61
C SER A 145 -14.13 6.54 4.09
N GLN A 146 -13.21 7.38 3.63
CA GLN A 146 -13.00 7.65 2.20
C GLN A 146 -12.04 6.66 1.51
N ILE A 147 -11.52 5.67 2.24
CA ILE A 147 -10.47 4.76 1.75
C ILE A 147 -11.07 3.61 0.94
N VAL A 148 -12.34 3.26 1.18
CA VAL A 148 -12.98 2.08 0.61
C VAL A 148 -13.84 2.47 -0.59
N ASN A 149 -13.43 2.05 -1.78
CA ASN A 149 -14.18 2.28 -3.01
C ASN A 149 -15.29 1.22 -3.16
N GLN A 150 -16.54 1.66 -3.30
CA GLN A 150 -17.63 0.74 -3.65
C GLN A 150 -17.50 0.33 -5.12
N ARG A 151 -17.54 -0.97 -5.38
CA ARG A 151 -17.44 -1.56 -6.72
C ARG A 151 -18.47 -2.69 -6.89
N THR A 152 -18.70 -3.07 -8.15
CA THR A 152 -19.25 -4.36 -8.56
C THR A 152 -18.15 -5.12 -9.29
N ILE A 153 -18.33 -6.42 -9.53
CA ILE A 153 -17.35 -7.22 -10.29
C ILE A 153 -17.09 -6.56 -11.65
N ALA A 154 -18.15 -6.19 -12.37
CA ALA A 154 -18.08 -5.57 -13.69
C ALA A 154 -17.40 -4.19 -13.73
N THR A 155 -17.34 -3.47 -12.59
CA THR A 155 -16.74 -2.13 -12.52
C THR A 155 -15.32 -2.09 -12.00
N LEU A 156 -14.72 -3.24 -11.69
CA LEU A 156 -13.30 -3.34 -11.34
C LEU A 156 -12.43 -2.94 -12.54
N GLN A 157 -11.43 -2.11 -12.29
CA GLN A 157 -10.53 -1.55 -13.30
C GLN A 157 -9.06 -1.65 -12.86
N ASP A 158 -8.15 -1.50 -13.81
CA ASP A 158 -6.70 -1.51 -13.51
C ASP A 158 -6.27 -0.41 -12.53
N LYS A 159 -6.96 0.73 -12.51
CA LYS A 159 -6.71 1.79 -11.52
C LYS A 159 -7.07 1.40 -10.08
N ASP A 160 -7.91 0.38 -9.90
CA ASP A 160 -8.27 -0.13 -8.58
C ASP A 160 -7.17 -1.05 -7.99
N MET A 161 -6.11 -1.33 -8.76
CA MET A 161 -5.00 -2.18 -8.32
C MET A 161 -4.37 -1.66 -7.03
N LEU A 162 -4.25 -2.55 -6.04
CA LEU A 162 -3.74 -2.27 -4.70
C LEU A 162 -4.55 -1.18 -3.95
N THR A 163 -5.77 -0.87 -4.37
CA THR A 163 -6.70 -0.04 -3.59
C THR A 163 -7.71 -0.89 -2.84
N MET A 164 -8.24 -0.35 -1.76
CA MET A 164 -9.30 -1.01 -1.00
C MET A 164 -10.63 -0.84 -1.72
N VAL A 165 -11.28 -1.96 -2.01
CA VAL A 165 -12.63 -1.99 -2.57
C VAL A 165 -13.58 -2.77 -1.65
N SER A 166 -14.87 -2.47 -1.77
CA SER A 166 -15.96 -3.23 -1.14
C SER A 166 -16.97 -3.61 -2.21
N ILE A 167 -17.33 -4.88 -2.25
CA ILE A 167 -18.27 -5.44 -3.21
C ILE A 167 -19.40 -6.10 -2.43
N ASP A 168 -20.60 -5.67 -2.68
CA ASP A 168 -21.83 -6.18 -2.06
C ASP A 168 -22.47 -7.29 -2.92
N GLY A 169 -23.32 -8.09 -2.29
CA GLY A 169 -24.18 -9.02 -3.00
C GLY A 169 -23.45 -10.28 -3.50
N LEU A 170 -22.25 -10.57 -3.00
CA LEU A 170 -21.48 -11.72 -3.43
C LEU A 170 -21.93 -13.01 -2.74
N SER A 171 -22.11 -14.07 -3.51
CA SER A 171 -22.36 -15.41 -3.00
C SER A 171 -21.26 -16.36 -3.50
N LEU A 172 -20.89 -17.33 -2.67
CA LEU A 172 -20.00 -18.40 -3.11
C LEU A 172 -20.68 -19.18 -4.23
N VAL A 173 -19.94 -19.58 -5.27
CA VAL A 173 -20.49 -20.42 -6.35
C VAL A 173 -20.99 -21.76 -5.78
N GLU A 174 -22.00 -22.35 -6.41
CA GLU A 174 -22.71 -23.53 -5.89
C GLU A 174 -21.77 -24.71 -5.67
N GLU A 175 -20.80 -24.90 -6.54
CA GLU A 175 -19.82 -25.99 -6.49
C GLU A 175 -18.90 -25.93 -5.27
N GLU A 176 -18.76 -24.74 -4.67
CA GLU A 176 -17.92 -24.52 -3.48
C GLU A 176 -18.73 -24.38 -2.18
N HIS A 177 -20.05 -24.60 -2.19
CA HIS A 177 -20.87 -24.48 -0.99
C HIS A 177 -20.37 -25.41 0.12
N GLY A 178 -20.23 -24.86 1.33
CA GLY A 178 -19.70 -25.57 2.49
C GLY A 178 -18.17 -25.55 2.61
N ALA A 179 -17.48 -24.89 1.68
CA ALA A 179 -16.03 -24.78 1.74
C ALA A 179 -15.56 -23.91 2.93
N LEU A 180 -14.35 -24.18 3.37
CA LEU A 180 -13.57 -23.26 4.23
C LEU A 180 -12.95 -22.15 3.36
N TRP A 181 -12.50 -21.07 3.99
CA TRP A 181 -11.80 -20.02 3.23
C TRP A 181 -10.55 -20.56 2.55
N ALA A 182 -9.71 -21.33 3.22
CA ALA A 182 -8.58 -22.02 2.61
C ALA A 182 -8.76 -23.54 2.64
N ASP A 183 -8.26 -24.22 1.62
CA ASP A 183 -8.24 -25.68 1.59
C ASP A 183 -7.20 -26.22 2.59
N ILE A 184 -7.44 -27.48 2.98
CA ILE A 184 -6.52 -28.21 3.84
C ILE A 184 -5.89 -29.32 2.99
N ASP A 185 -4.57 -29.32 2.91
CA ASP A 185 -3.83 -30.43 2.28
C ASP A 185 -4.11 -31.73 3.06
N PRO A 186 -4.69 -32.74 2.43
CA PRO A 186 -5.06 -33.99 3.09
C PRO A 186 -3.86 -34.78 3.61
N ASN A 187 -2.67 -34.56 3.08
CA ASN A 187 -1.47 -35.28 3.47
C ASN A 187 -0.80 -34.66 4.71
N THR A 188 -0.87 -33.33 4.82
CA THR A 188 -0.16 -32.59 5.87
C THR A 188 -1.08 -32.03 6.95
N GLY A 189 -2.39 -31.93 6.68
CA GLY A 189 -3.38 -31.29 7.55
C GLY A 189 -3.19 -29.77 7.68
N ARG A 190 -2.38 -29.16 6.82
CA ARG A 190 -2.11 -27.73 6.81
C ARG A 190 -2.97 -27.02 5.80
N THR A 191 -3.32 -25.78 6.09
CA THR A 191 -3.95 -24.88 5.12
C THR A 191 -2.99 -24.61 3.97
N ILE A 192 -3.52 -24.43 2.76
CA ILE A 192 -2.79 -24.08 1.54
C ILE A 192 -3.40 -22.83 0.90
N ASP A 193 -2.58 -22.09 0.15
CA ASP A 193 -3.07 -20.97 -0.64
C ASP A 193 -4.19 -21.43 -1.57
N THR A 194 -5.32 -20.73 -1.50
CA THR A 194 -6.55 -21.19 -2.14
C THR A 194 -7.20 -20.07 -2.94
N GLN A 195 -7.88 -20.43 -4.02
CA GLN A 195 -8.77 -19.55 -4.75
C GLN A 195 -10.22 -19.94 -4.46
N ARG A 196 -11.06 -18.94 -4.18
CA ARG A 196 -12.51 -19.09 -4.01
C ARG A 196 -13.23 -18.27 -5.08
N HIS A 197 -14.32 -18.79 -5.57
CA HIS A 197 -15.10 -18.16 -6.61
C HIS A 197 -16.39 -17.59 -6.04
N PHE A 198 -16.55 -16.30 -6.17
CA PHE A 198 -17.76 -15.57 -5.74
C PHE A 198 -18.47 -15.00 -6.96
N THR A 199 -19.80 -15.00 -6.94
CA THR A 199 -20.62 -14.43 -8.02
C THR A 199 -21.60 -13.42 -7.47
N ASP A 200 -21.92 -12.41 -8.29
CA ASP A 200 -23.02 -11.46 -8.08
C ASP A 200 -24.28 -11.87 -8.86
N GLY A 201 -24.25 -13.07 -9.45
CA GLY A 201 -25.32 -13.61 -10.30
C GLY A 201 -25.10 -13.35 -11.80
N CYS A 202 -24.20 -12.47 -12.20
CA CYS A 202 -23.83 -12.15 -13.57
C CYS A 202 -22.38 -12.51 -13.87
N ASP A 203 -21.49 -12.08 -13.00
CA ASP A 203 -20.04 -12.23 -13.14
C ASP A 203 -19.46 -13.07 -11.99
N THR A 204 -18.23 -13.54 -12.17
CA THR A 204 -17.49 -14.29 -11.14
C THR A 204 -16.20 -13.58 -10.79
N LEU A 205 -15.95 -13.44 -9.50
CA LEU A 205 -14.75 -12.87 -8.90
C LEU A 205 -13.93 -13.97 -8.22
N VAL A 206 -12.64 -14.03 -8.53
CA VAL A 206 -11.71 -14.87 -7.79
C VAL A 206 -11.25 -14.14 -6.53
N VAL A 207 -11.40 -14.78 -5.39
CA VAL A 207 -10.85 -14.35 -4.09
C VAL A 207 -9.66 -15.26 -3.78
N VAL A 208 -8.48 -14.65 -3.63
CA VAL A 208 -7.26 -15.37 -3.25
C VAL A 208 -7.12 -15.30 -1.74
N VAL A 209 -6.97 -16.45 -1.10
CA VAL A 209 -6.84 -16.61 0.34
C VAL A 209 -5.48 -17.23 0.63
N ALA A 210 -4.67 -16.56 1.44
CA ALA A 210 -3.37 -17.08 1.85
C ALA A 210 -3.55 -18.20 2.90
N ALA A 211 -2.71 -19.23 2.83
CA ALA A 211 -2.67 -20.30 3.83
C ALA A 211 -2.45 -19.78 5.26
N SER A 212 -1.79 -18.64 5.39
CA SER A 212 -1.45 -17.97 6.66
C SER A 212 -2.57 -17.11 7.21
N CYS A 213 -3.67 -16.89 6.48
CA CYS A 213 -4.71 -15.99 6.98
C CYS A 213 -5.41 -16.56 8.22
N HIS A 214 -5.77 -15.67 9.14
CA HIS A 214 -6.30 -16.06 10.45
C HIS A 214 -7.66 -16.75 10.35
N TYR A 215 -8.44 -16.45 9.32
CA TYR A 215 -9.77 -17.01 9.05
C TYR A 215 -9.73 -18.22 8.09
N ALA A 216 -8.55 -18.73 7.70
CA ALA A 216 -8.37 -19.79 6.72
C ALA A 216 -9.28 -21.02 6.98
N LYS A 217 -9.49 -21.39 8.25
CA LYS A 217 -10.26 -22.55 8.65
C LYS A 217 -11.73 -22.26 8.96
N GLU A 218 -12.18 -21.03 8.79
CA GLU A 218 -13.58 -20.68 8.96
C GLU A 218 -14.40 -21.11 7.75
N SER A 219 -15.66 -21.46 7.98
CA SER A 219 -16.60 -21.79 6.89
C SER A 219 -17.06 -20.51 6.20
N ILE A 220 -17.13 -20.54 4.88
CA ILE A 220 -17.71 -19.46 4.10
C ILE A 220 -19.24 -19.50 4.25
N PRO A 221 -19.92 -18.38 4.58
CA PRO A 221 -21.37 -18.36 4.67
C PRO A 221 -22.07 -18.68 3.32
N ASN A 222 -23.07 -19.57 3.37
CA ASN A 222 -23.91 -19.87 2.19
C ASN A 222 -25.03 -18.84 2.02
N LYS A 223 -24.68 -17.55 2.01
CA LYS A 223 -25.62 -16.45 1.81
C LYS A 223 -24.89 -15.30 1.13
N SER A 224 -25.64 -14.35 0.62
CA SER A 224 -25.04 -13.13 0.07
C SER A 224 -24.29 -12.34 1.15
N ILE A 225 -23.07 -11.96 0.85
CA ILE A 225 -22.16 -11.24 1.74
C ILE A 225 -21.55 -10.03 1.06
N ARG A 226 -21.00 -9.14 1.87
CA ARG A 226 -20.10 -8.07 1.44
C ARG A 226 -18.68 -8.50 1.68
N LEU A 227 -17.82 -8.37 0.67
CA LEU A 227 -16.38 -8.55 0.82
C LEU A 227 -15.66 -7.22 0.64
N SER A 228 -14.74 -6.95 1.55
CA SER A 228 -13.82 -5.81 1.45
C SER A 228 -12.38 -6.31 1.40
N GLY A 229 -11.60 -5.76 0.48
CA GLY A 229 -10.23 -6.18 0.29
C GLY A 229 -9.50 -5.32 -0.74
N ILE A 230 -8.25 -5.65 -0.98
CA ILE A 230 -7.47 -5.02 -2.06
C ILE A 230 -7.65 -5.78 -3.36
N VAL A 231 -7.71 -5.02 -4.46
CA VAL A 231 -7.62 -5.61 -5.80
C VAL A 231 -6.16 -6.01 -6.04
N ASP A 232 -5.95 -7.25 -6.42
CA ASP A 232 -4.63 -7.79 -6.76
C ASP A 232 -4.67 -8.46 -8.12
N ARG A 233 -3.53 -8.93 -8.62
CA ARG A 233 -3.45 -9.73 -9.83
C ARG A 233 -2.81 -11.08 -9.55
N TYR A 234 -3.47 -12.13 -10.00
CA TYR A 234 -2.99 -13.49 -9.89
C TYR A 234 -3.17 -14.20 -11.24
N ALA A 235 -2.11 -14.81 -11.74
CA ALA A 235 -2.10 -15.50 -13.05
C ALA A 235 -2.70 -14.65 -14.21
N GLY A 236 -2.48 -13.33 -14.18
CA GLY A 236 -2.97 -12.41 -15.23
C GLY A 236 -4.40 -11.87 -15.01
N ASN A 237 -5.16 -12.42 -14.07
CA ASN A 237 -6.53 -12.00 -13.78
C ASN A 237 -6.59 -11.08 -12.54
N SER A 238 -7.54 -10.14 -12.54
CA SER A 238 -7.85 -9.35 -11.34
C SER A 238 -8.52 -10.25 -10.30
N VAL A 239 -8.03 -10.18 -9.07
CA VAL A 239 -8.52 -10.96 -7.94
C VAL A 239 -8.72 -10.05 -6.73
N LEU A 240 -9.49 -10.50 -5.76
CA LEU A 240 -9.63 -9.81 -4.48
C LEU A 240 -8.84 -10.57 -3.40
N ARG A 241 -8.09 -9.83 -2.57
CA ARG A 241 -7.57 -10.31 -1.28
C ARG A 241 -8.37 -9.67 -0.17
N VAL A 242 -9.03 -10.49 0.63
CA VAL A 242 -9.87 -10.01 1.74
C VAL A 242 -8.98 -9.49 2.87
N ILE A 243 -9.05 -8.21 3.15
CA ILE A 243 -8.23 -7.56 4.18
C ILE A 243 -9.06 -7.21 5.42
N ASN A 244 -10.35 -7.05 5.26
CA ASN A 244 -11.26 -6.86 6.38
C ASN A 244 -12.29 -7.99 6.37
N HIS A 245 -12.09 -8.95 7.26
CA HIS A 245 -12.95 -10.12 7.43
C HIS A 245 -14.28 -9.79 8.17
N GLY A 246 -14.61 -8.52 8.32
CA GLY A 246 -15.92 -8.09 8.77
C GLY A 246 -16.97 -8.46 7.72
N ILE A 247 -17.38 -9.74 7.67
CA ILE A 247 -18.47 -10.21 6.81
C ILE A 247 -19.75 -9.55 7.30
N SER A 248 -20.12 -8.46 6.64
CA SER A 248 -21.46 -7.89 6.84
C SER A 248 -22.45 -8.72 6.05
N THR A 249 -23.30 -9.41 6.76
CA THR A 249 -24.44 -10.11 6.17
C THR A 249 -25.60 -9.14 6.14
N ASN A 250 -26.10 -8.84 4.95
CA ASN A 250 -27.36 -8.12 4.78
C ASN A 250 -28.54 -8.97 5.28
#